data_59722c4b1650ef0382d891df4d425a84
#
_entry.id   59722c4b1650ef0382d891df4d425a84
#
_cell.length_a   1.000
_cell.length_b   1.000
_cell.length_c   1.000
_cell.angle_alpha   90.00
_cell.angle_beta   90.00
_cell.angle_gamma   90.00
#
_symmetry.space_group_name_H-M   'P 1'
#
loop_
_entity.id
_entity.type
_entity.pdbx_description
1 polymer ?
#
loop_
_entity_poly.entity_id
_entity_poly.type
_entity_poly.pdbx_seq_one_letter_code
_entity_poly.pdbx_strand_id
1 'polypeptide(L)'
;MSKGLVTSFGTFGNQNAFYFACCASLQERCSYCKWVLARLWPLRKQNKDNIGPWEIEATFKDNKFNHCAISRKVDEVVASFLRTSDGLSLTLESPNWKLERGKNYPVRMKAGAASWNTDVAAESNSVSVSISDNKFKDGLRAANVFLVEGAGATIRIPLDQSRAALDRLDKCLTKNSRAVETNPFVAPTRQP
;
A
#
# COMPACT_ATOMS: atom_id res chain seq x y z
N MET A 1 -29.13 -53.11 30.06
CA MET A 1 -30.36 -52.74 29.35
C MET A 1 -30.26 -51.28 28.98
N SER A 2 -29.95 -51.06 27.72
CA SER A 2 -30.72 -50.30 26.69
C SER A 2 -30.58 -48.78 26.76
N LYS A 3 -29.71 -48.21 25.95
CA LYS A 3 -29.88 -47.48 24.68
C LYS A 3 -30.50 -46.07 24.80
N GLY A 4 -29.82 -45.08 24.29
CA GLY A 4 -30.36 -43.80 23.89
C GLY A 4 -29.30 -42.85 23.31
N LEU A 5 -28.96 -43.10 22.06
CA LEU A 5 -28.18 -42.19 21.22
C LEU A 5 -29.09 -41.03 20.74
N VAL A 6 -28.69 -39.79 20.89
CA VAL A 6 -29.29 -38.68 20.14
C VAL A 6 -28.16 -37.88 19.47
N THR A 7 -28.04 -38.09 18.20
CA THR A 7 -27.21 -37.31 17.26
C THR A 7 -27.95 -36.04 16.86
N SER A 8 -27.39 -34.87 17.16
CA SER A 8 -27.83 -33.60 16.55
C SER A 8 -26.86 -33.20 15.44
N PHE A 9 -27.30 -33.32 14.21
CA PHE A 9 -26.63 -32.83 13.04
C PHE A 9 -26.91 -31.33 12.87
N GLY A 10 -25.91 -30.50 13.10
CA GLY A 10 -25.92 -29.11 12.70
C GLY A 10 -25.38 -28.98 11.27
N THR A 11 -26.24 -28.68 10.30
CA THR A 11 -25.93 -28.40 8.92
C THR A 11 -25.29 -27.02 8.82
N PHE A 12 -23.97 -26.95 8.67
CA PHE A 12 -23.29 -25.77 8.16
C PHE A 12 -23.12 -25.92 6.64
N GLY A 13 -23.91 -25.15 5.91
CA GLY A 13 -23.82 -25.06 4.45
C GLY A 13 -22.51 -24.43 4.00
N ASN A 14 -21.58 -25.26 3.57
CA ASN A 14 -20.35 -24.83 2.92
C ASN A 14 -20.57 -24.85 1.41
N GLN A 15 -20.90 -23.70 0.83
CA GLN A 15 -21.13 -23.55 -0.62
C GLN A 15 -19.85 -23.62 -1.45
N ASN A 16 -18.68 -23.84 -0.86
CA ASN A 16 -17.40 -23.90 -1.58
C ASN A 16 -16.94 -25.32 -1.96
N ALA A 17 -17.70 -26.36 -1.62
CA ALA A 17 -17.29 -27.76 -1.87
C ALA A 17 -17.64 -28.28 -3.29
N PHE A 18 -18.41 -27.56 -4.09
CA PHE A 18 -18.85 -28.04 -5.42
C PHE A 18 -17.90 -27.72 -6.58
N TYR A 19 -16.86 -26.91 -6.38
CA TYR A 19 -15.96 -26.52 -7.47
C TYR A 19 -14.72 -27.41 -7.66
N PHE A 20 -14.44 -28.31 -6.71
CA PHE A 20 -13.24 -29.16 -6.81
C PHE A 20 -13.46 -30.56 -7.43
N ALA A 21 -14.70 -30.97 -7.61
CA ALA A 21 -14.99 -32.32 -8.10
C ALA A 21 -15.03 -32.46 -9.62
N CYS A 22 -14.98 -31.36 -10.40
CA CYS A 22 -15.10 -31.41 -11.86
C CYS A 22 -13.78 -31.48 -12.62
N CYS A 23 -12.63 -31.34 -11.97
CA CYS A 23 -11.32 -31.32 -12.65
C CYS A 23 -10.54 -32.64 -12.57
N ALA A 24 -11.03 -33.69 -11.91
CA ALA A 24 -10.28 -34.92 -11.70
C ALA A 24 -10.50 -36.02 -12.75
N SER A 25 -11.45 -35.91 -13.65
CA SER A 25 -11.67 -36.93 -14.67
C SER A 25 -12.14 -36.31 -15.96
N LEU A 26 -11.25 -36.03 -16.87
CA LEU A 26 -11.40 -35.82 -18.31
C LEU A 26 -10.47 -34.70 -18.81
N GLN A 27 -9.21 -35.06 -19.04
CA GLN A 27 -8.13 -34.16 -19.45
C GLN A 27 -8.20 -33.77 -20.95
N GLU A 28 -9.23 -34.09 -21.66
CA GLU A 28 -9.35 -33.74 -23.09
C GLU A 28 -10.77 -33.33 -23.43
N ARG A 29 -11.05 -32.08 -23.62
CA ARG A 29 -12.26 -31.46 -24.19
C ARG A 29 -13.10 -30.60 -23.23
N CYS A 30 -12.52 -29.71 -22.49
CA CYS A 30 -13.33 -28.64 -21.95
C CYS A 30 -12.83 -27.27 -22.45
N SER A 31 -13.21 -26.91 -23.66
CA SER A 31 -12.95 -25.60 -24.26
C SER A 31 -13.57 -24.44 -23.44
N TYR A 32 -14.52 -24.76 -22.58
CA TYR A 32 -15.21 -23.80 -21.72
C TYR A 32 -14.39 -23.42 -20.47
N CYS A 33 -13.52 -24.30 -19.95
CA CYS A 33 -12.69 -23.98 -18.77
C CYS A 33 -11.59 -22.94 -19.05
N LYS A 34 -11.09 -22.87 -20.28
CA LYS A 34 -10.07 -21.87 -20.66
C LYS A 34 -10.58 -20.43 -20.64
N TRP A 35 -11.88 -20.23 -20.88
CA TRP A 35 -12.50 -18.89 -20.92
C TRP A 35 -12.90 -18.34 -19.55
N VAL A 36 -13.20 -19.22 -18.59
CA VAL A 36 -13.63 -18.79 -17.24
C VAL A 36 -12.45 -18.42 -16.37
N LEU A 37 -11.30 -19.12 -16.49
CA LEU A 37 -10.09 -18.80 -15.71
C LEU A 37 -9.37 -17.54 -16.21
N ALA A 38 -9.54 -17.16 -17.48
CA ALA A 38 -8.93 -15.93 -18.01
C ALA A 38 -9.60 -14.63 -17.52
N ARG A 39 -10.80 -14.70 -16.93
CA ARG A 39 -11.54 -13.52 -16.43
C ARG A 39 -11.30 -13.19 -14.95
N LEU A 40 -10.62 -14.07 -14.18
CA LEU A 40 -10.51 -13.92 -12.73
C LEU A 40 -9.17 -13.38 -12.23
N TRP A 41 -8.23 -13.04 -13.13
CA TRP A 41 -6.98 -12.45 -12.71
C TRP A 41 -6.73 -11.13 -13.45
N PRO A 42 -7.05 -9.99 -12.86
CA PRO A 42 -6.47 -8.75 -13.33
C PRO A 42 -4.96 -8.84 -13.06
N LEU A 43 -4.17 -9.07 -14.11
CA LEU A 43 -2.71 -8.99 -14.07
C LEU A 43 -2.34 -7.57 -13.61
N ARG A 44 -2.19 -7.40 -12.31
CA ARG A 44 -1.64 -6.20 -11.72
C ARG A 44 -0.16 -6.16 -12.09
N LYS A 45 0.21 -5.43 -13.15
CA LYS A 45 1.61 -5.09 -13.44
C LYS A 45 2.10 -4.17 -12.32
N GLN A 46 2.66 -4.74 -11.27
CA GLN A 46 3.45 -4.01 -10.29
C GLN A 46 4.84 -3.83 -10.90
N ASN A 47 5.15 -2.64 -11.36
CA ASN A 47 6.54 -2.26 -11.64
C ASN A 47 7.18 -1.95 -10.29
N LYS A 48 7.80 -2.96 -9.69
CA LYS A 48 8.65 -2.79 -8.51
C LYS A 48 10.04 -2.40 -8.98
N ASP A 49 10.53 -1.29 -8.47
CA ASP A 49 11.88 -0.76 -8.69
C ASP A 49 12.50 -0.48 -7.32
N ASN A 50 13.83 -0.54 -7.20
CA ASN A 50 14.50 -0.33 -5.93
C ASN A 50 15.55 0.77 -6.05
N ILE A 51 15.63 1.64 -5.04
CA ILE A 51 16.71 2.60 -4.85
C ILE A 51 17.33 2.36 -3.48
N GLY A 52 18.45 1.64 -3.46
CA GLY A 52 19.04 1.18 -2.23
C GLY A 52 18.06 0.38 -1.38
N PRO A 53 17.79 0.80 -0.12
CA PRO A 53 16.86 0.11 0.76
C PRO A 53 15.37 0.46 0.51
N TRP A 54 15.08 1.34 -0.46
CA TRP A 54 13.72 1.79 -0.77
C TRP A 54 13.13 0.99 -1.92
N GLU A 55 11.96 0.43 -1.70
CA GLU A 55 11.12 -0.20 -2.72
C GLU A 55 10.16 0.85 -3.28
N ILE A 56 10.03 0.91 -4.61
CA ILE A 56 9.18 1.88 -5.30
C ILE A 56 8.08 1.12 -6.01
N GLU A 57 6.84 1.55 -5.83
CA GLU A 57 5.67 0.94 -6.43
C GLU A 57 4.72 2.00 -7.00
N ALA A 58 4.16 1.72 -8.18
CA ALA A 58 3.02 2.44 -8.73
C ALA A 58 1.76 1.59 -8.59
N THR A 59 0.75 2.10 -7.91
CA THR A 59 -0.50 1.41 -7.64
C THR A 59 -1.60 1.88 -8.58
N PHE A 60 -2.32 0.92 -9.16
CA PHE A 60 -3.45 1.17 -10.04
C PHE A 60 -4.71 0.52 -9.45
N LYS A 61 -5.83 1.23 -9.48
CA LYS A 61 -7.14 0.74 -9.10
C LYS A 61 -8.06 0.85 -10.31
N ASP A 62 -8.71 -0.25 -10.68
CA ASP A 62 -9.61 -0.32 -11.84
C ASP A 62 -8.95 0.22 -13.14
N ASN A 63 -7.68 -0.16 -13.37
CA ASN A 63 -6.82 0.30 -14.46
C ASN A 63 -6.53 1.81 -14.47
N LYS A 64 -6.94 2.56 -13.45
CA LYS A 64 -6.61 3.97 -13.27
C LYS A 64 -5.44 4.11 -12.30
N PHE A 65 -4.53 5.01 -12.61
CA PHE A 65 -3.45 5.35 -11.69
C PHE A 65 -4.04 5.89 -10.39
N ASN A 66 -3.56 5.38 -9.26
CA ASN A 66 -3.99 5.79 -7.93
C ASN A 66 -2.89 6.60 -7.23
N HIS A 67 -1.75 5.99 -6.97
CA HIS A 67 -0.63 6.66 -6.32
C HIS A 67 0.69 5.96 -6.63
N CYS A 68 1.79 6.65 -6.34
CA CYS A 68 3.10 6.05 -6.19
C CYS A 68 3.47 5.98 -4.71
N ALA A 69 4.19 4.93 -4.34
CA ALA A 69 4.71 4.76 -3.00
C ALA A 69 6.20 4.41 -3.03
N ILE A 70 6.93 4.87 -2.03
CA ILE A 70 8.24 4.33 -1.66
C ILE A 70 8.13 3.78 -0.25
N SER A 71 8.66 2.60 -0.03
CA SER A 71 8.59 1.94 1.27
C SER A 71 9.96 1.40 1.68
N ARG A 72 10.17 1.36 3.00
CA ARG A 72 11.36 0.78 3.63
C ARG A 72 10.95 0.05 4.88
N LYS A 73 11.40 -1.18 5.03
CA LYS A 73 11.25 -1.92 6.28
C LYS A 73 12.46 -1.66 7.17
N VAL A 74 12.18 -1.32 8.44
CA VAL A 74 13.18 -1.16 9.51
C VAL A 74 12.66 -1.94 10.71
N ASP A 75 13.36 -3.00 11.07
CA ASP A 75 12.90 -3.96 12.07
C ASP A 75 11.49 -4.48 11.72
N GLU A 76 10.52 -4.30 12.63
CA GLU A 76 9.13 -4.70 12.42
C GLU A 76 8.23 -3.55 11.90
N VAL A 77 8.82 -2.39 11.58
CA VAL A 77 8.07 -1.23 11.08
C VAL A 77 8.32 -1.06 9.58
N VAL A 78 7.26 -0.91 8.81
CA VAL A 78 7.32 -0.46 7.42
C VAL A 78 6.96 1.01 7.37
N ALA A 79 7.89 1.83 6.88
CA ALA A 79 7.67 3.24 6.60
C ALA A 79 7.41 3.43 5.11
N SER A 80 6.26 4.00 4.76
CA SER A 80 5.84 4.22 3.37
C SER A 80 5.51 5.69 3.14
N PHE A 81 6.15 6.31 2.15
CA PHE A 81 5.76 7.62 1.66
C PHE A 81 4.93 7.44 0.38
N LEU A 82 3.70 7.94 0.42
CA LEU A 82 2.74 7.85 -0.68
C LEU A 82 2.61 9.22 -1.35
N ARG A 83 2.64 9.25 -2.67
CA ARG A 83 2.49 10.45 -3.48
C ARG A 83 1.26 10.33 -4.37
N THR A 84 0.29 11.20 -4.12
CA THR A 84 -0.92 11.38 -4.93
C THR A 84 -0.94 12.77 -5.58
N SER A 85 -1.96 13.07 -6.37
CA SER A 85 -2.26 14.44 -6.82
C SER A 85 -2.42 15.41 -5.65
N ASP A 86 -2.96 14.95 -4.53
CA ASP A 86 -3.33 15.77 -3.37
C ASP A 86 -2.13 16.08 -2.46
N GLY A 87 -1.04 15.32 -2.59
CA GLY A 87 0.16 15.59 -1.80
C GLY A 87 1.01 14.37 -1.47
N LEU A 88 1.85 14.56 -0.46
CA LEU A 88 2.68 13.53 0.14
C LEU A 88 2.09 13.10 1.47
N SER A 89 1.96 11.82 1.70
CA SER A 89 1.58 11.25 2.99
C SER A 89 2.62 10.23 3.48
N LEU A 90 2.69 10.07 4.78
CA LEU A 90 3.47 9.03 5.46
C LEU A 90 2.50 8.03 6.07
N THR A 91 2.81 6.76 5.91
CA THR A 91 2.19 5.66 6.65
C THR A 91 3.28 4.86 7.35
N LEU A 92 3.08 4.57 8.63
CA LEU A 92 3.90 3.65 9.40
C LEU A 92 3.03 2.46 9.78
N GLU A 93 3.52 1.27 9.53
CA GLU A 93 2.80 0.03 9.79
C GLU A 93 3.68 -0.96 10.53
N SER A 94 3.10 -1.68 11.50
CA SER A 94 3.74 -2.81 12.16
C SER A 94 2.71 -3.89 12.50
N PRO A 95 3.00 -5.18 12.25
CA PRO A 95 2.12 -6.27 12.61
C PRO A 95 1.91 -6.40 14.13
N ASN A 96 2.82 -5.82 14.91
CA ASN A 96 2.79 -5.88 16.38
C ASN A 96 1.91 -4.79 17.01
N TRP A 97 1.46 -3.79 16.23
CA TRP A 97 0.63 -2.72 16.77
C TRP A 97 -0.83 -3.16 16.90
N LYS A 98 -1.44 -2.71 17.99
CA LYS A 98 -2.87 -2.86 18.28
C LYS A 98 -3.42 -1.48 18.62
N LEU A 99 -3.70 -0.71 17.57
CA LEU A 99 -4.16 0.67 17.71
C LEU A 99 -5.68 0.74 17.68
N GLU A 100 -6.23 1.77 18.32
CA GLU A 100 -7.65 2.07 18.25
C GLU A 100 -7.95 2.77 16.92
N ARG A 101 -8.68 2.07 16.04
CA ARG A 101 -9.04 2.58 14.71
C ARG A 101 -9.79 3.91 14.80
N GLY A 102 -9.37 4.88 14.00
CA GLY A 102 -9.96 6.23 13.95
C GLY A 102 -9.49 7.16 15.06
N LYS A 103 -8.64 6.70 15.98
CA LYS A 103 -8.03 7.55 16.99
C LYS A 103 -6.86 8.32 16.42
N ASN A 104 -6.69 9.56 16.86
CA ASN A 104 -5.53 10.38 16.54
C ASN A 104 -4.53 10.33 17.68
N TYR A 105 -3.25 10.16 17.34
CA TYR A 105 -2.15 10.16 18.31
C TYR A 105 -1.21 11.32 18.02
N PRO A 106 -0.92 12.18 19.02
CA PRO A 106 0.03 13.26 18.87
C PRO A 106 1.45 12.69 18.73
N VAL A 107 2.17 13.16 17.73
CA VAL A 107 3.56 12.78 17.47
C VAL A 107 4.41 13.99 17.14
N ARG A 108 5.70 13.88 17.45
CA ARG A 108 6.72 14.79 16.96
C ARG A 108 7.58 14.08 15.93
N MET A 109 7.66 14.64 14.76
CA MET A 109 8.50 14.17 13.66
C MET A 109 9.73 15.05 13.54
N LYS A 110 10.92 14.43 13.36
CA LYS A 110 12.19 15.14 13.20
C LYS A 110 12.95 14.57 12.00
N ALA A 111 13.42 15.46 11.13
CA ALA A 111 14.29 15.10 10.01
C ALA A 111 15.43 16.13 9.94
N GLY A 112 16.62 15.74 10.44
CA GLY A 112 17.74 16.66 10.63
C GLY A 112 17.38 17.79 11.62
N ALA A 113 17.48 19.03 11.14
CA ALA A 113 17.11 20.23 11.93
C ALA A 113 15.60 20.54 11.86
N ALA A 114 14.85 19.93 10.90
CA ALA A 114 13.43 20.16 10.78
C ALA A 114 12.65 19.34 11.81
N SER A 115 11.68 19.99 12.47
CA SER A 115 10.78 19.35 13.44
C SER A 115 9.34 19.79 13.15
N TRP A 116 8.42 18.84 13.24
CA TRP A 116 7.00 19.06 12.99
C TRP A 116 6.16 18.27 13.98
N ASN A 117 5.28 18.96 14.71
CA ASN A 117 4.32 18.34 15.61
C ASN A 117 2.99 18.21 14.88
N THR A 118 2.40 17.04 14.92
CA THR A 118 1.15 16.74 14.25
C THR A 118 0.44 15.55 14.92
N ASP A 119 -0.80 15.31 14.52
CA ASP A 119 -1.52 14.10 14.88
C ASP A 119 -1.48 13.10 13.74
N VAL A 120 -1.30 11.82 14.04
CA VAL A 120 -1.39 10.71 13.10
C VAL A 120 -2.70 9.98 13.31
N ALA A 121 -3.41 9.72 12.21
CA ALA A 121 -4.63 8.93 12.24
C ALA A 121 -4.30 7.43 12.29
N ALA A 122 -4.92 6.71 13.21
CA ALA A 122 -4.68 5.30 13.43
C ALA A 122 -5.68 4.40 12.71
N GLU A 123 -5.16 3.33 12.12
CA GLU A 123 -5.85 2.10 11.79
C GLU A 123 -5.45 1.01 12.81
N SER A 124 -5.86 -0.25 12.59
CA SER A 124 -5.60 -1.33 13.56
C SER A 124 -4.11 -1.59 13.81
N ASN A 125 -3.29 -1.49 12.79
CA ASN A 125 -1.85 -1.80 12.81
C ASN A 125 -0.98 -0.75 12.11
N SER A 126 -1.55 0.38 11.72
CA SER A 126 -0.86 1.45 11.03
C SER A 126 -1.32 2.83 11.48
N VAL A 127 -0.47 3.82 11.26
CA VAL A 127 -0.79 5.23 11.42
C VAL A 127 -0.45 5.96 10.13
N SER A 128 -1.23 7.00 9.81
CA SER A 128 -1.02 7.81 8.61
C SER A 128 -1.14 9.30 8.90
N VAL A 129 -0.44 10.10 8.10
CA VAL A 129 -0.47 11.57 8.17
C VAL A 129 -0.12 12.18 6.82
N SER A 130 -0.84 13.25 6.45
CA SER A 130 -0.51 14.06 5.28
C SER A 130 0.57 15.08 5.63
N ILE A 131 1.70 15.05 4.90
CA ILE A 131 2.84 15.96 5.11
C ILE A 131 2.58 17.23 4.31
N SER A 132 2.13 18.29 5.00
CA SER A 132 1.89 19.61 4.40
C SER A 132 3.07 20.57 4.54
N ASP A 133 3.86 20.43 5.60
CA ASP A 133 5.00 21.31 5.89
C ASP A 133 6.15 21.15 4.87
N ASN A 134 6.46 22.22 4.14
CA ASN A 134 7.50 22.19 3.10
C ASN A 134 8.90 22.11 3.69
N LYS A 135 9.17 22.78 4.82
CA LYS A 135 10.47 22.71 5.48
C LYS A 135 10.77 21.30 5.95
N PHE A 136 9.73 20.61 6.42
CA PHE A 136 9.85 19.22 6.81
C PHE A 136 10.12 18.29 5.60
N LYS A 137 9.46 18.52 4.45
CA LYS A 137 9.74 17.79 3.21
C LYS A 137 11.19 17.97 2.73
N ASP A 138 11.72 19.18 2.85
CA ASP A 138 13.13 19.47 2.53
C ASP A 138 14.07 18.79 3.52
N GLY A 139 13.69 18.78 4.81
CA GLY A 139 14.40 18.04 5.85
C GLY A 139 14.49 16.54 5.56
N LEU A 140 13.41 15.90 5.10
CA LEU A 140 13.40 14.48 4.71
C LEU A 140 14.38 14.16 3.56
N ARG A 141 14.61 15.12 2.65
CA ARG A 141 15.58 14.96 1.54
C ARG A 141 17.03 15.17 1.97
N ALA A 142 17.25 15.94 3.03
CA ALA A 142 18.59 16.33 3.48
C ALA A 142 19.10 15.52 4.67
N ALA A 143 18.20 14.95 5.47
CA ALA A 143 18.57 14.24 6.69
C ALA A 143 19.05 12.81 6.42
N ASN A 144 19.85 12.28 7.35
CA ASN A 144 20.27 10.88 7.34
C ASN A 144 19.31 9.98 8.15
N VAL A 145 18.49 10.59 9.00
CA VAL A 145 17.58 9.87 9.90
C VAL A 145 16.31 10.66 10.05
N PHE A 146 15.20 9.94 10.03
CA PHE A 146 13.88 10.42 10.40
C PHE A 146 13.44 9.78 11.71
N LEU A 147 12.99 10.59 12.64
CA LEU A 147 12.48 10.15 13.94
C LEU A 147 10.99 10.48 14.05
N VAL A 148 10.22 9.53 14.54
CA VAL A 148 8.82 9.70 14.92
C VAL A 148 8.70 9.41 16.41
N GLU A 149 8.49 10.45 17.20
CA GLU A 149 8.41 10.41 18.66
C GLU A 149 6.92 10.42 19.05
N GLY A 150 6.42 9.32 19.59
CA GLY A 150 5.12 9.21 20.24
C GLY A 150 5.25 9.16 21.76
N ALA A 151 4.13 9.06 22.49
CA ALA A 151 4.13 9.01 23.94
C ALA A 151 4.83 7.76 24.52
N GLY A 152 4.84 6.65 23.80
CA GLY A 152 5.37 5.36 24.28
C GLY A 152 6.71 4.95 23.68
N ALA A 153 7.09 5.50 22.53
CA ALA A 153 8.28 5.06 21.80
C ALA A 153 8.75 6.08 20.77
N THR A 154 10.02 5.92 20.36
CA THR A 154 10.61 6.63 19.23
C THR A 154 10.93 5.63 18.14
N ILE A 155 10.36 5.84 16.95
CA ILE A 155 10.67 5.07 15.75
C ILE A 155 11.77 5.79 14.99
N ARG A 156 12.85 5.06 14.69
CA ARG A 156 14.01 5.58 13.97
C ARG A 156 14.08 4.97 12.59
N ILE A 157 13.97 5.79 11.55
CA ILE A 157 14.00 5.38 10.15
C ILE A 157 15.24 5.99 9.50
N PRO A 158 16.24 5.17 9.11
CA PRO A 158 17.39 5.65 8.36
C PRO A 158 16.91 6.16 6.98
N LEU A 159 17.47 7.28 6.54
CA LEU A 159 17.11 7.95 5.28
C LEU A 159 18.18 7.78 4.19
N ASP A 160 18.97 6.69 4.24
CA ASP A 160 19.96 6.41 3.21
C ASP A 160 19.29 6.40 1.84
N GLN A 161 19.82 7.19 0.92
CA GLN A 161 19.29 7.37 -0.44
C GLN A 161 17.83 7.90 -0.52
N SER A 162 17.26 8.43 0.56
CA SER A 162 15.90 8.95 0.59
C SER A 162 15.67 10.07 -0.43
N ARG A 163 16.68 10.94 -0.64
CA ARG A 163 16.60 11.99 -1.65
C ARG A 163 16.30 11.41 -3.04
N ALA A 164 17.10 10.43 -3.46
CA ALA A 164 16.92 9.79 -4.77
C ALA A 164 15.58 9.05 -4.86
N ALA A 165 15.17 8.40 -3.76
CA ALA A 165 13.89 7.70 -3.68
C ALA A 165 12.68 8.67 -3.76
N LEU A 166 12.71 9.79 -3.04
CA LEU A 166 11.67 10.82 -3.10
C LEU A 166 11.61 11.50 -4.48
N ASP A 167 12.77 11.77 -5.11
CA ASP A 167 12.82 12.31 -6.48
C ASP A 167 12.24 11.29 -7.49
N ARG A 168 12.47 10.00 -7.27
CA ARG A 168 11.88 8.95 -8.10
C ARG A 168 10.37 8.84 -7.88
N LEU A 169 9.90 9.04 -6.66
CA LEU A 169 8.49 9.08 -6.30
C LEU A 169 7.76 10.21 -7.06
N ASP A 170 8.34 11.41 -7.10
CA ASP A 170 7.79 12.55 -7.85
C ASP A 170 7.78 12.29 -9.37
N LYS A 171 8.83 11.67 -9.92
CA LYS A 171 8.88 11.25 -11.33
C LYS A 171 7.84 10.17 -11.64
N CYS A 172 7.61 9.24 -10.71
CA CYS A 172 6.58 8.20 -10.83
C CYS A 172 5.19 8.83 -10.97
N LEU A 173 4.85 9.79 -10.10
CA LEU A 173 3.60 10.53 -10.18
C LEU A 173 3.46 11.22 -11.54
N THR A 174 4.45 12.02 -11.94
CA THR A 174 4.41 12.79 -13.20
C THR A 174 4.23 11.89 -14.43
N LYS A 175 4.90 10.74 -14.45
CA LYS A 175 4.79 9.77 -15.55
C LYS A 175 3.39 9.17 -15.66
N ASN A 176 2.81 8.78 -14.52
CA ASN A 176 1.55 8.04 -14.51
C ASN A 176 0.32 8.96 -14.55
N SER A 177 0.39 10.18 -14.00
CA SER A 177 -0.69 11.18 -14.11
C SER A 177 -0.93 11.61 -15.55
N ARG A 178 0.13 11.79 -16.35
CA ARG A 178 0.01 12.14 -17.79
C ARG A 178 -0.67 11.05 -18.62
N ALA A 179 -0.51 9.78 -18.23
CA ALA A 179 -1.13 8.66 -18.95
C ALA A 179 -2.65 8.63 -18.80
N VAL A 180 -3.22 9.29 -17.78
CA VAL A 180 -4.67 9.37 -17.54
C VAL A 180 -5.34 10.48 -18.37
N GLU A 181 -4.59 11.52 -18.72
CA GLU A 181 -5.10 12.69 -19.45
C GLU A 181 -5.16 12.52 -20.98
N THR A 182 -4.52 11.50 -21.53
CA THR A 182 -4.59 11.22 -22.96
C THR A 182 -5.89 10.53 -23.33
N ASN A 183 -6.91 11.31 -23.68
CA ASN A 183 -8.09 10.80 -24.38
C ASN A 183 -7.61 10.32 -25.79
N PRO A 184 -7.68 9.02 -26.09
CA PRO A 184 -7.18 8.50 -27.38
C PRO A 184 -7.95 9.04 -28.59
N PHE A 185 -9.08 9.71 -28.37
CA PHE A 185 -9.93 10.29 -29.41
C PHE A 185 -9.73 11.80 -29.58
N VAL A 186 -8.88 12.42 -28.76
CA VAL A 186 -8.58 13.87 -28.85
C VAL A 186 -7.09 14.03 -29.18
N ALA A 187 -6.80 14.74 -30.27
CA ALA A 187 -5.42 15.02 -30.62
C ALA A 187 -4.74 15.86 -29.50
N PRO A 188 -3.48 15.56 -29.14
CA PRO A 188 -2.77 16.31 -28.12
C PRO A 188 -2.67 17.77 -28.56
N THR A 189 -3.21 18.68 -27.75
CA THR A 189 -3.09 20.12 -27.95
C THR A 189 -1.59 20.46 -27.86
N ARG A 190 -0.99 20.90 -28.95
CA ARG A 190 0.38 21.45 -28.92
C ARG A 190 0.33 22.70 -28.07
N GLN A 191 0.93 22.65 -26.89
CA GLN A 191 1.23 23.86 -26.13
C GLN A 191 2.29 24.68 -26.88
N PRO A 192 2.11 25.98 -27.01
CA PRO A 192 3.05 26.88 -27.66
C PRO A 192 4.38 26.99 -26.93
#